data_fa223ab678d4173ec0f4beeab57ae547
#
_entry.id   fa223ab678d4173ec0f4beeab57ae547
#
_cell.length_a   1.000
_cell.length_b   1.000
_cell.length_c   1.000
_cell.angle_alpha   90.00
_cell.angle_beta   90.00
_cell.angle_gamma   90.00
#
_symmetry.space_group_name_H-M   'P 1'
#
loop_
_entity.id
_entity.type
_entity.pdbx_description
1 polymer ?
#
loop_
_entity_poly.entity_id
_entity_poly.type
_entity_poly.pdbx_seq_one_letter_code
_entity_poly.pdbx_strand_id
1 'polypeptide(L)'
;MKKHYLWMLAAILTFCGPMAFTSCLHVDNSIVKPVKKDYFTRWNSCEALSALQDYVKDVTNPASTNFIKQEDRIVTFDMDGTFIGELYPTYFEYNLLEYRVLEDAAYKNSAPEDVREAAQAIRDFVREGKKLPDHFDMIHAQAAAKAYAGMTLAEFDAYVKAYASKQANGFRGMTYGQSFYKPMLQVFEYLEANGFTNYVVSGSDRFICRALVESIGIEPNRVIGMDVRLRSTNQGLEAGVNYTMGKEENLIRTDELIIKNLKTNKVLQITQEIGKVPVLSFGNSSGDCAMHNFCLSNPTYKSAAFMLIADDEARDHANREKALSLGNQWREAGYHVISMRDDFKTIYGNGVEKTEDSDGRPGVQR
;
A
#
# COMPACT_ATOMS: atom_id res chain seq x y z
N MET A 1 45.31 7.50 49.23
CA MET A 1 46.42 6.54 49.53
C MET A 1 46.73 5.77 48.26
N LYS A 2 47.96 5.92 47.80
CA LYS A 2 48.61 5.32 46.63
C LYS A 2 48.77 3.82 46.81
N LYS A 3 48.73 3.03 45.74
CA LYS A 3 49.77 2.03 45.45
C LYS A 3 49.64 1.51 44.01
N HIS A 4 50.71 1.79 43.29
CA HIS A 4 51.15 1.19 42.05
C HIS A 4 51.55 -0.27 42.23
N TYR A 5 51.46 -1.09 41.18
CA TYR A 5 52.48 -2.09 40.84
C TYR A 5 52.57 -2.30 39.34
N LEU A 6 53.83 -2.19 38.91
CA LEU A 6 54.41 -2.31 37.59
C LEU A 6 55.16 -3.65 37.47
N TRP A 7 55.53 -4.07 36.26
CA TRP A 7 56.52 -5.07 35.83
C TRP A 7 55.92 -6.49 35.59
N MET A 8 56.26 -7.24 34.52
CA MET A 8 57.52 -7.46 33.81
C MET A 8 57.32 -8.01 32.39
N LEU A 9 58.18 -7.58 31.45
CA LEU A 9 58.47 -8.19 30.15
C LEU A 9 59.18 -9.55 30.30
N ALA A 10 58.92 -10.49 29.36
CA ALA A 10 59.89 -11.49 28.96
C ALA A 10 59.71 -11.80 27.46
N ALA A 11 60.69 -11.41 26.68
CA ALA A 11 60.92 -11.76 25.29
C ALA A 11 61.56 -13.15 25.17
N ILE A 12 61.04 -14.00 24.31
CA ILE A 12 61.76 -15.17 23.79
C ILE A 12 61.76 -15.11 22.29
N LEU A 13 62.93 -14.76 21.71
CA LEU A 13 63.28 -14.95 20.33
C LEU A 13 63.67 -16.40 20.08
N THR A 14 63.01 -17.06 19.13
CA THR A 14 63.56 -18.26 18.50
C THR A 14 63.47 -18.13 16.98
N PHE A 15 64.66 -18.13 16.39
CA PHE A 15 64.91 -18.16 14.95
C PHE A 15 64.48 -19.53 14.36
N CYS A 16 63.74 -19.54 13.27
CA CYS A 16 63.75 -20.64 12.31
C CYS A 16 63.52 -20.04 10.91
N GLY A 17 64.38 -20.45 9.99
CA GLY A 17 64.60 -19.86 8.69
C GLY A 17 63.48 -20.09 7.65
N PRO A 18 63.65 -19.54 6.45
CA PRO A 18 62.59 -19.48 5.48
C PRO A 18 62.49 -20.78 4.65
N MET A 19 61.37 -21.52 4.79
CA MET A 19 60.95 -22.48 3.75
C MET A 19 60.01 -21.74 2.80
N ALA A 20 60.49 -21.49 1.61
CA ALA A 20 59.68 -21.01 0.50
C ALA A 20 58.76 -22.14 -0.02
N PHE A 21 57.48 -22.07 0.35
CA PHE A 21 56.44 -22.81 -0.38
C PHE A 21 55.81 -21.85 -1.41
N THR A 22 56.31 -21.93 -2.64
CA THR A 22 55.64 -21.41 -3.82
C THR A 22 54.43 -22.30 -4.12
N SER A 23 53.27 -22.05 -3.51
CA SER A 23 52.01 -22.52 -4.01
C SER A 23 51.46 -21.46 -4.99
N CYS A 24 51.53 -21.77 -6.27
CA CYS A 24 50.75 -21.06 -7.29
C CYS A 24 49.26 -21.25 -7.01
N LEU A 25 48.67 -20.36 -6.22
CA LEU A 25 47.22 -20.17 -6.24
C LEU A 25 46.88 -19.48 -7.55
N HIS A 26 46.39 -20.26 -8.51
CA HIS A 26 45.65 -19.74 -9.64
C HIS A 26 44.37 -19.09 -9.02
N VAL A 27 44.43 -17.80 -8.77
CA VAL A 27 43.23 -16.99 -8.52
C VAL A 27 42.56 -16.87 -9.87
N ASP A 28 41.56 -17.72 -10.08
CA ASP A 28 40.65 -17.60 -11.23
C ASP A 28 39.88 -16.27 -11.06
N ASN A 29 40.41 -15.21 -11.63
CA ASN A 29 39.78 -13.90 -11.73
C ASN A 29 38.65 -13.96 -12.79
N SER A 30 37.76 -14.93 -12.70
CA SER A 30 36.47 -14.83 -13.34
C SER A 30 35.72 -13.69 -12.64
N ILE A 31 35.78 -12.50 -13.24
CA ILE A 31 34.90 -11.37 -12.88
C ILE A 31 33.47 -11.89 -13.12
N VAL A 32 32.85 -12.40 -12.05
CA VAL A 32 31.42 -12.69 -12.05
C VAL A 32 30.74 -11.34 -12.28
N LYS A 33 30.39 -11.06 -13.54
CA LYS A 33 29.59 -9.87 -13.85
C LYS A 33 28.33 -9.98 -12.98
N PRO A 34 28.00 -8.95 -12.19
CA PRO A 34 26.77 -9.00 -11.39
C PRO A 34 25.61 -9.28 -12.34
N VAL A 35 24.90 -10.38 -12.12
CA VAL A 35 23.70 -10.70 -12.88
C VAL A 35 22.72 -9.55 -12.64
N LYS A 36 22.42 -8.81 -13.72
CA LYS A 36 21.46 -7.70 -13.63
C LYS A 36 20.13 -8.31 -13.22
N LYS A 37 19.63 -7.97 -12.02
CA LYS A 37 18.36 -8.47 -11.53
C LYS A 37 17.25 -8.07 -12.51
N ASP A 38 16.49 -9.04 -13.00
CA ASP A 38 15.25 -8.80 -13.72
C ASP A 38 14.12 -8.58 -12.68
N TYR A 39 13.71 -7.36 -12.54
CA TYR A 39 12.64 -6.99 -11.59
C TYR A 39 11.25 -7.36 -12.10
N PHE A 40 11.05 -7.47 -13.42
CA PHE A 40 9.73 -7.51 -14.05
C PHE A 40 9.36 -8.88 -14.62
N THR A 41 9.75 -9.94 -13.94
CA THR A 41 9.51 -11.33 -14.38
C THR A 41 8.02 -11.67 -14.54
N ARG A 42 7.13 -10.89 -13.91
CA ARG A 42 5.66 -11.05 -13.93
C ARG A 42 4.94 -10.10 -14.87
N TRP A 43 5.70 -9.33 -15.64
CA TRP A 43 5.19 -8.43 -16.66
C TRP A 43 5.42 -8.99 -18.07
N ASN A 44 4.51 -8.67 -18.98
CA ASN A 44 4.76 -8.72 -20.41
C ASN A 44 5.50 -7.44 -20.83
N SER A 45 6.15 -7.46 -22.01
CA SER A 45 6.68 -6.24 -22.59
C SER A 45 5.51 -5.34 -23.00
N CYS A 46 5.45 -4.12 -22.49
CA CYS A 46 4.38 -3.18 -22.77
C CYS A 46 4.88 -1.74 -22.72
N GLU A 47 4.05 -0.82 -23.23
CA GLU A 47 4.37 0.62 -23.28
C GLU A 47 4.55 1.21 -21.89
N ALA A 48 3.62 0.92 -20.96
CA ALA A 48 3.68 1.46 -19.60
C ALA A 48 4.95 1.03 -18.85
N LEU A 49 5.34 -0.24 -18.98
CA LEU A 49 6.58 -0.74 -18.36
C LEU A 49 7.82 -0.07 -18.99
N SER A 50 7.84 0.07 -20.30
CA SER A 50 8.94 0.74 -21.01
C SER A 50 9.04 2.20 -20.58
N ALA A 51 7.92 2.92 -20.50
CA ALA A 51 7.87 4.30 -20.03
C ALA A 51 8.40 4.45 -18.59
N LEU A 52 8.03 3.53 -17.68
CA LEU A 52 8.53 3.53 -16.30
C LEU A 52 10.04 3.30 -16.26
N GLN A 53 10.55 2.30 -17.01
CA GLN A 53 11.98 1.98 -17.03
C GLN A 53 12.81 3.13 -17.63
N ASP A 54 12.35 3.73 -18.73
CA ASP A 54 13.01 4.86 -19.37
C ASP A 54 13.00 6.11 -18.47
N TYR A 55 11.87 6.37 -17.79
CA TYR A 55 11.78 7.43 -16.80
C TYR A 55 12.81 7.23 -15.68
N VAL A 56 12.81 6.05 -15.03
CA VAL A 56 13.73 5.77 -13.91
C VAL A 56 15.19 5.88 -14.37
N LYS A 57 15.54 5.31 -15.53
CA LYS A 57 16.88 5.38 -16.10
C LYS A 57 17.31 6.83 -16.35
N ASP A 58 16.42 7.66 -16.84
CA ASP A 58 16.69 9.08 -17.14
C ASP A 58 16.93 9.86 -15.83
N VAL A 59 15.98 9.79 -14.87
CA VAL A 59 16.03 10.64 -13.67
C VAL A 59 17.04 10.17 -12.62
N THR A 60 17.54 8.94 -12.73
CA THR A 60 18.58 8.41 -11.82
C THR A 60 20.00 8.56 -12.37
N ASN A 61 20.15 8.92 -13.65
CA ASN A 61 21.44 9.12 -14.28
C ASN A 61 22.01 10.51 -13.92
N PRO A 62 23.14 10.60 -13.19
CA PRO A 62 23.73 11.89 -12.83
C PRO A 62 24.15 12.78 -14.02
N ALA A 63 24.31 12.19 -15.21
CA ALA A 63 24.64 12.91 -16.44
C ALA A 63 23.41 13.43 -17.20
N SER A 64 22.19 13.05 -16.77
CA SER A 64 20.95 13.53 -17.39
C SER A 64 20.61 14.93 -16.91
N THR A 65 20.06 15.74 -17.79
CA THR A 65 19.46 17.04 -17.44
C THR A 65 18.22 16.90 -16.57
N ASN A 66 17.63 15.70 -16.55
CA ASN A 66 16.46 15.37 -15.74
C ASN A 66 16.82 14.67 -14.43
N PHE A 67 18.09 14.65 -14.04
CA PHE A 67 18.52 14.00 -12.80
C PHE A 67 17.78 14.53 -11.59
N ILE A 68 17.24 13.60 -10.79
CA ILE A 68 16.55 13.89 -9.53
C ILE A 68 17.41 13.36 -8.39
N LYS A 69 17.67 14.19 -7.38
CA LYS A 69 18.37 13.76 -6.16
C LYS A 69 17.55 12.70 -5.43
N GLN A 70 18.22 11.76 -4.77
CA GLN A 70 17.55 10.62 -4.12
C GLN A 70 16.49 11.06 -3.10
N GLU A 71 16.77 12.11 -2.31
CA GLU A 71 15.85 12.67 -1.32
C GLU A 71 14.56 13.28 -1.92
N ASP A 72 14.52 13.52 -3.23
CA ASP A 72 13.39 14.11 -3.95
C ASP A 72 12.65 13.08 -4.83
N ARG A 73 13.10 11.81 -4.85
CA ARG A 73 12.47 10.72 -5.61
C ARG A 73 11.27 10.18 -4.84
N ILE A 74 10.24 10.98 -4.70
CA ILE A 74 9.00 10.63 -3.98
C ILE A 74 7.99 10.03 -4.95
N VAL A 75 7.45 8.87 -4.58
CA VAL A 75 6.39 8.18 -5.33
C VAL A 75 5.16 8.01 -4.46
N THR A 76 3.99 8.25 -5.03
CA THR A 76 2.71 8.02 -4.37
C THR A 76 1.94 6.90 -5.07
N PHE A 77 1.41 5.97 -4.30
CA PHE A 77 0.55 4.87 -4.76
C PHE A 77 -0.79 4.97 -4.07
N ASP A 78 -1.89 4.98 -4.82
CA ASP A 78 -3.14 4.50 -4.26
C ASP A 78 -3.01 3.00 -3.90
N MET A 79 -3.91 2.49 -3.04
CA MET A 79 -3.83 1.12 -2.55
C MET A 79 -4.83 0.20 -3.26
N ASP A 80 -6.11 0.43 -3.00
CA ASP A 80 -7.20 -0.45 -3.44
C ASP A 80 -7.39 -0.36 -4.96
N GLY A 81 -7.24 -1.47 -5.67
CA GLY A 81 -7.28 -1.52 -7.13
C GLY A 81 -6.01 -1.04 -7.83
N THR A 82 -5.00 -0.56 -7.09
CA THR A 82 -3.70 -0.15 -7.64
C THR A 82 -2.62 -1.22 -7.41
N PHE A 83 -2.52 -1.76 -6.21
CA PHE A 83 -1.60 -2.87 -5.92
C PHE A 83 -2.19 -3.92 -4.96
N ILE A 84 -3.41 -3.72 -4.48
CA ILE A 84 -4.21 -4.71 -3.75
C ILE A 84 -5.58 -4.82 -4.41
N GLY A 85 -6.17 -6.03 -4.45
CA GLY A 85 -7.45 -6.30 -5.07
C GLY A 85 -8.61 -5.59 -4.36
N GLU A 86 -9.50 -4.97 -5.13
CA GLU A 86 -10.69 -4.30 -4.61
C GLU A 86 -12.00 -4.82 -5.21
N LEU A 87 -11.90 -5.66 -6.23
CA LEU A 87 -13.02 -5.83 -7.16
C LEU A 87 -14.13 -6.73 -6.63
N TYR A 88 -13.83 -7.65 -5.69
CA TYR A 88 -14.83 -8.63 -5.29
C TYR A 88 -14.69 -9.06 -3.84
N PRO A 89 -15.82 -9.10 -3.13
CA PRO A 89 -17.13 -8.59 -3.54
C PRO A 89 -17.19 -7.06 -3.53
N THR A 90 -16.31 -6.40 -2.81
CA THR A 90 -16.15 -4.95 -2.71
C THR A 90 -14.84 -4.62 -1.96
N TYR A 91 -14.58 -3.33 -1.68
CA TYR A 91 -13.40 -2.89 -0.91
C TYR A 91 -13.26 -3.65 0.41
N PHE A 92 -12.01 -3.92 0.79
CA PHE A 92 -11.71 -4.58 2.06
C PHE A 92 -12.37 -3.86 3.25
N GLU A 93 -12.28 -2.52 3.32
CA GLU A 93 -12.85 -1.75 4.42
C GLU A 93 -14.40 -1.84 4.47
N TYR A 94 -15.06 -2.00 3.31
CA TYR A 94 -16.51 -2.20 3.24
C TYR A 94 -16.90 -3.58 3.76
N ASN A 95 -16.20 -4.62 3.33
CA ASN A 95 -16.42 -5.98 3.81
C ASN A 95 -16.15 -6.09 5.32
N LEU A 96 -15.12 -5.40 5.82
CA LEU A 96 -14.78 -5.39 7.23
C LEU A 96 -15.87 -4.71 8.08
N LEU A 97 -16.46 -3.59 7.59
CA LEU A 97 -17.58 -2.92 8.27
C LEU A 97 -18.82 -3.79 8.26
N GLU A 98 -19.19 -4.38 7.11
CA GLU A 98 -20.33 -5.31 7.01
C GLU A 98 -20.19 -6.44 8.03
N TYR A 99 -19.03 -7.10 8.06
CA TYR A 99 -18.74 -8.16 9.02
C TYR A 99 -18.86 -7.68 10.48
N ARG A 100 -18.22 -6.57 10.83
CA ARG A 100 -18.22 -5.99 12.18
C ARG A 100 -19.64 -5.77 12.69
N VAL A 101 -20.47 -5.18 11.84
CA VAL A 101 -21.80 -4.68 12.24
C VAL A 101 -22.88 -5.74 12.17
N LEU A 102 -22.80 -6.64 11.18
CA LEU A 102 -23.88 -7.60 10.92
C LEU A 102 -23.58 -9.03 11.37
N GLU A 103 -22.30 -9.38 11.57
CA GLU A 103 -21.89 -10.75 11.85
C GLU A 103 -21.12 -10.92 13.16
N ASP A 104 -20.23 -9.96 13.53
CA ASP A 104 -19.41 -10.05 14.72
C ASP A 104 -20.26 -10.07 16.00
N ALA A 105 -20.28 -11.23 16.67
CA ALA A 105 -21.09 -11.45 17.88
C ALA A 105 -20.76 -10.47 19.02
N ALA A 106 -19.53 -9.93 19.05
CA ALA A 106 -19.10 -9.00 20.09
C ALA A 106 -19.65 -7.57 19.88
N TYR A 107 -20.13 -7.22 18.67
CA TYR A 107 -20.55 -5.86 18.36
C TYR A 107 -21.96 -5.73 17.76
N LYS A 108 -22.41 -6.68 16.95
CA LYS A 108 -23.63 -6.58 16.14
C LYS A 108 -24.89 -6.14 16.89
N ASN A 109 -25.01 -6.53 18.17
CA ASN A 109 -26.18 -6.19 19.00
C ASN A 109 -26.11 -4.78 19.59
N SER A 110 -24.95 -4.13 19.61
CA SER A 110 -24.72 -2.79 20.15
C SER A 110 -24.51 -1.72 19.08
N ALA A 111 -24.50 -2.12 17.80
CA ALA A 111 -24.29 -1.20 16.69
C ALA A 111 -25.37 -0.10 16.65
N PRO A 112 -25.00 1.20 16.55
CA PRO A 112 -25.96 2.28 16.31
C PRO A 112 -26.75 2.09 15.02
N GLU A 113 -27.93 2.68 14.92
CA GLU A 113 -28.83 2.49 13.79
C GLU A 113 -28.20 2.96 12.47
N ASP A 114 -27.62 4.16 12.43
CA ASP A 114 -26.94 4.71 11.24
C ASP A 114 -25.74 3.86 10.79
N VAL A 115 -25.03 3.24 11.73
CA VAL A 115 -23.93 2.29 11.42
C VAL A 115 -24.49 1.00 10.84
N ARG A 116 -25.63 0.53 11.36
CA ARG A 116 -26.32 -0.66 10.85
C ARG A 116 -26.88 -0.43 9.45
N GLU A 117 -27.48 0.72 9.20
CA GLU A 117 -27.99 1.12 7.88
C GLU A 117 -26.85 1.16 6.84
N ALA A 118 -25.69 1.73 7.20
CA ALA A 118 -24.52 1.73 6.33
C ALA A 118 -24.02 0.31 5.98
N ALA A 119 -23.92 -0.55 6.98
CA ALA A 119 -23.52 -1.95 6.77
C ALA A 119 -24.54 -2.74 5.97
N GLN A 120 -25.84 -2.48 6.18
CA GLN A 120 -26.92 -3.11 5.39
C GLN A 120 -26.89 -2.63 3.94
N ALA A 121 -26.60 -1.35 3.68
CA ALA A 121 -26.45 -0.84 2.33
C ALA A 121 -25.29 -1.53 1.58
N ILE A 122 -24.17 -1.82 2.26
CA ILE A 122 -23.07 -2.61 1.68
C ILE A 122 -23.56 -4.03 1.35
N ARG A 123 -24.24 -4.68 2.28
CA ARG A 123 -24.78 -6.04 2.09
C ARG A 123 -25.74 -6.11 0.91
N ASP A 124 -26.66 -5.17 0.82
CA ASP A 124 -27.63 -5.08 -0.27
C ASP A 124 -26.94 -4.81 -1.62
N PHE A 125 -25.93 -3.94 -1.62
CA PHE A 125 -25.12 -3.68 -2.81
C PHE A 125 -24.38 -4.94 -3.28
N VAL A 126 -23.72 -5.66 -2.36
CA VAL A 126 -22.94 -6.86 -2.68
C VAL A 126 -23.85 -8.04 -3.07
N ARG A 127 -24.97 -8.25 -2.37
CA ARG A 127 -25.81 -9.45 -2.54
C ARG A 127 -26.93 -9.28 -3.54
N GLU A 128 -27.47 -8.08 -3.65
CA GLU A 128 -28.68 -7.81 -4.44
C GLU A 128 -28.42 -6.87 -5.61
N GLY A 129 -27.20 -6.35 -5.75
CA GLY A 129 -26.85 -5.37 -6.80
C GLY A 129 -27.55 -4.02 -6.65
N LYS A 130 -28.07 -3.71 -5.45
CA LYS A 130 -28.71 -2.41 -5.19
C LYS A 130 -27.67 -1.28 -5.28
N LYS A 131 -28.08 -0.13 -5.80
CA LYS A 131 -27.22 1.06 -5.83
C LYS A 131 -26.94 1.55 -4.41
N LEU A 132 -25.68 1.85 -4.11
CA LEU A 132 -25.30 2.54 -2.87
C LEU A 132 -25.89 3.95 -2.84
N PRO A 133 -26.23 4.49 -1.65
CA PRO A 133 -26.65 5.87 -1.49
C PRO A 133 -25.64 6.87 -2.09
N ASP A 134 -26.09 8.04 -2.49
CA ASP A 134 -25.20 9.09 -2.94
C ASP A 134 -24.25 9.51 -1.81
N HIS A 135 -22.99 9.79 -2.13
CA HIS A 135 -21.92 10.11 -1.16
C HIS A 135 -21.66 8.99 -0.14
N PHE A 136 -21.85 7.74 -0.53
CA PHE A 136 -21.69 6.59 0.36
C PHE A 136 -20.28 6.48 0.95
N ASP A 137 -19.26 6.94 0.25
CA ASP A 137 -17.90 7.04 0.76
C ASP A 137 -17.80 7.81 2.11
N MET A 138 -18.58 8.88 2.26
CA MET A 138 -18.65 9.64 3.52
C MET A 138 -19.51 8.96 4.57
N ILE A 139 -20.64 8.36 4.16
CA ILE A 139 -21.52 7.57 5.07
C ILE A 139 -20.72 6.41 5.65
N HIS A 140 -20.01 5.66 4.80
CA HIS A 140 -19.13 4.57 5.22
C HIS A 140 -18.04 5.04 6.18
N ALA A 141 -17.35 6.13 5.85
CA ALA A 141 -16.25 6.65 6.68
C ALA A 141 -16.72 7.02 8.09
N GLN A 142 -17.89 7.67 8.21
CA GLN A 142 -18.49 8.01 9.50
C GLN A 142 -18.94 6.76 10.27
N ALA A 143 -19.56 5.80 9.59
CA ALA A 143 -19.97 4.54 10.19
C ALA A 143 -18.76 3.72 10.69
N ALA A 144 -17.69 3.65 9.92
CA ALA A 144 -16.45 2.98 10.29
C ALA A 144 -15.77 3.66 11.50
N ALA A 145 -15.73 5.00 11.56
CA ALA A 145 -15.23 5.71 12.74
C ALA A 145 -15.99 5.29 14.01
N LYS A 146 -17.33 5.22 13.96
CA LYS A 146 -18.17 4.80 15.07
C LYS A 146 -18.03 3.32 15.42
N ALA A 147 -17.98 2.43 14.40
CA ALA A 147 -17.95 0.98 14.59
C ALA A 147 -16.70 0.49 15.32
N TYR A 148 -15.59 1.20 15.21
CA TYR A 148 -14.31 0.84 15.82
C TYR A 148 -13.87 1.82 16.91
N ALA A 149 -14.76 2.74 17.35
CA ALA A 149 -14.47 3.64 18.44
C ALA A 149 -14.24 2.90 19.76
N GLY A 150 -13.28 3.37 20.56
CA GLY A 150 -12.89 2.76 21.83
C GLY A 150 -11.83 1.68 21.71
N MET A 151 -11.56 1.14 20.52
CA MET A 151 -10.44 0.22 20.32
C MET A 151 -9.11 0.95 20.43
N THR A 152 -8.14 0.36 21.12
CA THR A 152 -6.74 0.76 21.02
C THR A 152 -6.23 0.49 19.60
N LEU A 153 -5.15 1.15 19.21
CA LEU A 153 -4.54 0.90 17.90
C LEU A 153 -4.09 -0.56 17.74
N ALA A 154 -3.59 -1.17 18.82
CA ALA A 154 -3.18 -2.57 18.81
C ALA A 154 -4.37 -3.55 18.66
N GLU A 155 -5.49 -3.28 19.36
CA GLU A 155 -6.72 -4.07 19.21
C GLU A 155 -7.29 -3.96 17.81
N PHE A 156 -7.29 -2.74 17.24
CA PHE A 156 -7.78 -2.53 15.89
C PHE A 156 -6.88 -3.23 14.83
N ASP A 157 -5.56 -3.11 14.95
CA ASP A 157 -4.61 -3.83 14.10
C ASP A 157 -4.85 -5.35 14.14
N ALA A 158 -4.96 -5.92 15.33
CA ALA A 158 -5.25 -7.34 15.51
C ALA A 158 -6.60 -7.74 14.90
N TYR A 159 -7.62 -6.88 15.02
CA TYR A 159 -8.93 -7.11 14.43
C TYR A 159 -8.89 -7.13 12.90
N VAL A 160 -8.20 -6.15 12.30
CA VAL A 160 -7.99 -6.08 10.84
C VAL A 160 -7.24 -7.32 10.34
N LYS A 161 -6.14 -7.70 10.97
CA LYS A 161 -5.33 -8.89 10.61
C LYS A 161 -6.11 -10.19 10.75
N ALA A 162 -6.92 -10.33 11.78
CA ALA A 162 -7.80 -11.49 11.97
C ALA A 162 -8.83 -11.62 10.84
N TYR A 163 -9.42 -10.50 10.39
CA TYR A 163 -10.31 -10.51 9.24
C TYR A 163 -9.55 -10.77 7.92
N ALA A 164 -8.40 -10.15 7.74
CA ALA A 164 -7.55 -10.31 6.56
C ALA A 164 -7.07 -11.76 6.36
N SER A 165 -7.00 -12.56 7.42
CA SER A 165 -6.65 -13.98 7.35
C SER A 165 -7.76 -14.88 6.81
N LYS A 166 -9.00 -14.38 6.67
CA LYS A 166 -10.12 -15.14 6.12
C LYS A 166 -9.96 -15.35 4.62
N GLN A 167 -10.52 -16.47 4.13
CA GLN A 167 -10.58 -16.77 2.70
C GLN A 167 -11.28 -15.63 1.95
N ALA A 168 -10.63 -15.12 0.89
CA ALA A 168 -11.20 -14.09 0.05
C ALA A 168 -12.39 -14.65 -0.75
N ASN A 169 -13.53 -13.96 -0.69
CA ASN A 169 -14.69 -14.31 -1.50
C ASN A 169 -14.35 -14.17 -2.99
N GLY A 170 -14.93 -15.04 -3.82
CA GLY A 170 -14.71 -15.05 -5.25
C GLY A 170 -13.36 -15.57 -5.71
N PHE A 171 -12.52 -16.09 -4.78
CA PHE A 171 -11.23 -16.68 -5.09
C PHE A 171 -10.98 -17.95 -4.30
N ARG A 172 -10.21 -18.86 -4.88
CA ARG A 172 -9.63 -20.02 -4.20
C ARG A 172 -8.13 -19.80 -4.04
N GLY A 173 -7.56 -20.25 -2.91
CA GLY A 173 -6.12 -20.20 -2.64
C GLY A 173 -5.58 -18.82 -2.25
N MET A 174 -6.45 -17.89 -1.82
CA MET A 174 -6.06 -16.53 -1.41
C MET A 174 -6.90 -16.07 -0.22
N THR A 175 -6.28 -15.46 0.79
CA THR A 175 -6.97 -14.69 1.82
C THR A 175 -7.10 -13.22 1.42
N TYR A 176 -7.97 -12.46 2.11
CA TYR A 176 -8.09 -11.02 1.86
C TYR A 176 -6.75 -10.28 2.02
N GLY A 177 -5.94 -10.63 3.01
CA GLY A 177 -4.62 -10.03 3.24
C GLY A 177 -3.53 -10.44 2.24
N GLN A 178 -3.82 -11.37 1.32
CA GLN A 178 -2.90 -11.83 0.28
C GLN A 178 -3.23 -11.28 -1.10
N SER A 179 -4.29 -10.48 -1.24
CA SER A 179 -4.81 -10.01 -2.52
C SER A 179 -3.95 -8.94 -3.22
N PHE A 180 -2.63 -9.03 -3.08
CA PHE A 180 -1.69 -8.12 -3.76
C PHE A 180 -1.50 -8.48 -5.22
N TYR A 181 -1.54 -7.48 -6.09
CA TYR A 181 -1.13 -7.60 -7.49
C TYR A 181 0.38 -7.80 -7.57
N LYS A 182 0.80 -9.04 -7.77
CA LYS A 182 2.22 -9.43 -7.76
C LYS A 182 3.11 -8.66 -8.73
N PRO A 183 2.64 -8.27 -9.95
CA PRO A 183 3.42 -7.39 -10.82
C PRO A 183 3.66 -6.01 -10.21
N MET A 184 2.66 -5.43 -9.51
CA MET A 184 2.82 -4.11 -8.90
C MET A 184 3.81 -4.13 -7.73
N LEU A 185 3.91 -5.23 -6.97
CA LEU A 185 4.96 -5.37 -5.95
C LEU A 185 6.37 -5.33 -6.57
N GLN A 186 6.55 -5.78 -7.81
CA GLN A 186 7.82 -5.65 -8.53
C GLN A 186 8.13 -4.18 -8.90
N VAL A 187 7.11 -3.35 -9.10
CA VAL A 187 7.28 -1.89 -9.27
C VAL A 187 7.80 -1.25 -7.99
N PHE A 188 7.21 -1.60 -6.82
CA PHE A 188 7.71 -1.12 -5.52
C PHE A 188 9.20 -1.47 -5.34
N GLU A 189 9.54 -2.74 -5.53
CA GLU A 189 10.90 -3.24 -5.36
C GLU A 189 11.88 -2.57 -6.33
N TYR A 190 11.49 -2.38 -7.59
CA TYR A 190 12.30 -1.71 -8.60
C TYR A 190 12.56 -0.25 -8.27
N LEU A 191 11.54 0.47 -7.84
CA LEU A 191 11.66 1.88 -7.47
C LEU A 191 12.55 2.06 -6.23
N GLU A 192 12.36 1.26 -5.19
CA GLU A 192 13.22 1.28 -3.99
C GLU A 192 14.68 0.98 -4.32
N ALA A 193 14.94 -0.02 -5.15
CA ALA A 193 16.29 -0.36 -5.60
C ALA A 193 16.96 0.76 -6.41
N ASN A 194 16.17 1.69 -6.97
CA ASN A 194 16.65 2.88 -7.67
C ASN A 194 16.58 4.15 -6.81
N GLY A 195 16.43 3.99 -5.49
CA GLY A 195 16.49 5.07 -4.50
C GLY A 195 15.24 5.96 -4.44
N PHE A 196 14.10 5.45 -4.89
CA PHE A 196 12.82 6.12 -4.69
C PHE A 196 12.24 5.78 -3.33
N THR A 197 11.47 6.70 -2.76
CA THR A 197 10.70 6.50 -1.53
C THR A 197 9.23 6.36 -1.91
N ASN A 198 8.68 5.16 -1.68
CA ASN A 198 7.31 4.82 -1.99
C ASN A 198 6.39 5.18 -0.81
N TYR A 199 5.34 5.96 -1.06
CA TYR A 199 4.26 6.27 -0.13
C TYR A 199 2.95 5.68 -0.61
N VAL A 200 2.18 5.09 0.30
CA VAL A 200 0.79 4.69 0.07
C VAL A 200 -0.12 5.85 0.46
N VAL A 201 -1.02 6.24 -0.45
CA VAL A 201 -1.96 7.36 -0.27
C VAL A 201 -3.35 6.86 -0.61
N SER A 202 -4.02 6.25 0.37
CA SER A 202 -5.28 5.54 0.19
C SER A 202 -6.49 6.34 0.67
N GLY A 203 -7.65 6.07 0.05
CA GLY A 203 -8.95 6.49 0.57
C GLY A 203 -9.43 5.67 1.77
N SER A 204 -8.87 4.48 1.98
CA SER A 204 -9.18 3.59 3.10
C SER A 204 -8.56 4.07 4.40
N ASP A 205 -9.07 3.57 5.53
CA ASP A 205 -8.57 3.90 6.87
C ASP A 205 -7.06 3.64 6.99
N ARG A 206 -6.31 4.62 7.49
CA ARG A 206 -4.85 4.57 7.63
C ARG A 206 -4.36 3.32 8.36
N PHE A 207 -5.05 2.92 9.43
CA PHE A 207 -4.65 1.78 10.25
C PHE A 207 -5.02 0.44 9.60
N ILE A 208 -6.10 0.40 8.80
CA ILE A 208 -6.37 -0.74 7.89
C ILE A 208 -5.25 -0.87 6.88
N CYS A 209 -4.89 0.22 6.20
CA CYS A 209 -3.80 0.22 5.22
C CYS A 209 -2.49 -0.28 5.85
N ARG A 210 -2.10 0.25 7.02
CA ARG A 210 -0.89 -0.16 7.75
C ARG A 210 -0.87 -1.65 8.06
N ALA A 211 -1.98 -2.18 8.57
CA ALA A 211 -2.11 -3.60 8.90
C ALA A 211 -1.96 -4.52 7.68
N LEU A 212 -2.48 -4.10 6.52
CA LEU A 212 -2.39 -4.88 5.28
C LEU A 212 -0.99 -4.83 4.67
N VAL A 213 -0.39 -3.62 4.56
CA VAL A 213 0.87 -3.44 3.85
C VAL A 213 2.11 -3.83 4.66
N GLU A 214 1.98 -4.08 5.97
CA GLU A 214 3.07 -4.60 6.80
C GLU A 214 3.66 -5.89 6.21
N SER A 215 2.81 -6.77 5.70
CA SER A 215 3.22 -8.05 5.10
C SER A 215 4.12 -7.93 3.86
N ILE A 216 4.15 -6.76 3.23
CA ILE A 216 5.00 -6.46 2.08
C ILE A 216 6.13 -5.47 2.42
N GLY A 217 6.34 -5.18 3.71
CA GLY A 217 7.48 -4.41 4.20
C GLY A 217 7.37 -2.89 4.02
N ILE A 218 6.17 -2.35 3.83
CA ILE A 218 5.98 -0.89 3.79
C ILE A 218 5.90 -0.35 5.22
N GLU A 219 6.80 0.57 5.56
CA GLU A 219 6.87 1.19 6.87
C GLU A 219 5.62 2.04 7.20
N PRO A 220 5.10 2.00 8.44
CA PRO A 220 3.88 2.70 8.83
C PRO A 220 3.91 4.22 8.58
N ASN A 221 5.09 4.85 8.64
CA ASN A 221 5.28 6.27 8.37
C ASN A 221 5.19 6.65 6.88
N ARG A 222 5.07 5.65 6.01
CA ARG A 222 4.88 5.82 4.56
C ARG A 222 3.44 5.55 4.12
N VAL A 223 2.50 5.49 5.08
CA VAL A 223 1.09 5.20 4.81
C VAL A 223 0.23 6.38 5.25
N ILE A 224 -0.40 7.00 4.27
CA ILE A 224 -1.36 8.10 4.39
C ILE A 224 -2.73 7.54 4.02
N GLY A 225 -3.74 7.77 4.85
CA GLY A 225 -5.09 7.24 4.63
C GLY A 225 -6.17 8.14 5.20
N MET A 226 -7.40 7.64 5.20
CA MET A 226 -8.49 8.24 5.97
C MET A 226 -8.11 8.28 7.44
N ASP A 227 -8.39 9.38 8.12
CA ASP A 227 -8.06 9.55 9.52
C ASP A 227 -9.30 9.73 10.40
N VAL A 228 -9.23 9.11 11.55
CA VAL A 228 -10.12 9.34 12.70
C VAL A 228 -9.33 9.98 13.83
N ARG A 229 -10.01 10.75 14.68
CA ARG A 229 -9.39 11.33 15.86
C ARG A 229 -8.96 10.23 16.82
N LEU A 230 -7.76 10.39 17.35
CA LEU A 230 -7.23 9.56 18.43
C LEU A 230 -7.23 10.35 19.73
N ARG A 231 -7.30 9.65 20.85
CA ARG A 231 -7.07 10.19 22.17
C ARG A 231 -6.40 9.18 23.09
N SER A 232 -5.85 9.62 24.20
CA SER A 232 -5.32 8.72 25.23
C SER A 232 -6.43 7.98 25.98
N THR A 233 -6.16 6.78 26.45
CA THR A 233 -7.13 5.92 27.15
C THR A 233 -7.78 6.60 28.37
N ASN A 234 -7.05 7.44 29.10
CA ASN A 234 -7.56 8.12 30.29
C ASN A 234 -7.91 9.61 30.06
N GLN A 235 -7.75 10.10 28.83
CA GLN A 235 -7.99 11.51 28.50
C GLN A 235 -9.47 11.92 28.68
N GLY A 236 -10.41 11.01 28.54
CA GLY A 236 -11.82 11.32 28.60
C GLY A 236 -12.26 12.30 27.51
N LEU A 237 -12.97 13.36 27.91
CA LEU A 237 -13.42 14.45 27.03
C LEU A 237 -12.51 15.68 27.04
N GLU A 238 -11.42 15.64 27.79
CA GLU A 238 -10.48 16.74 27.85
C GLU A 238 -9.77 16.96 26.52
N ALA A 239 -9.58 18.20 26.11
CA ALA A 239 -8.84 18.52 24.91
C ALA A 239 -7.36 18.14 25.06
N GLY A 240 -6.76 17.54 24.01
CA GLY A 240 -5.36 17.09 24.06
C GLY A 240 -4.35 18.18 24.42
N VAL A 241 -4.65 19.45 24.12
CA VAL A 241 -3.81 20.59 24.53
C VAL A 241 -3.74 20.78 26.06
N ASN A 242 -4.73 20.30 26.79
CA ASN A 242 -4.80 20.40 28.26
C ASN A 242 -4.44 19.09 28.97
N TYR A 243 -4.29 17.99 28.21
CA TYR A 243 -4.04 16.65 28.74
C TYR A 243 -2.63 16.17 28.42
N THR A 244 -1.94 15.65 29.43
CA THR A 244 -0.62 15.01 29.24
C THR A 244 -0.77 13.51 29.37
N MET A 245 -0.56 12.78 28.27
CA MET A 245 -0.61 11.33 28.22
C MET A 245 0.42 10.69 29.16
N GLY A 246 -0.03 9.78 30.01
CA GLY A 246 0.84 8.99 30.90
C GLY A 246 1.60 7.87 30.16
N LYS A 247 2.67 7.38 30.76
CA LYS A 247 3.54 6.35 30.15
C LYS A 247 2.85 5.00 29.92
N GLU A 248 1.87 4.68 30.75
CA GLU A 248 1.13 3.41 30.71
C GLU A 248 -0.15 3.50 29.88
N GLU A 249 -0.40 4.64 29.25
CA GLU A 249 -1.59 4.83 28.46
C GLU A 249 -1.37 4.46 27.02
N ASN A 250 -2.47 4.09 26.34
CA ASN A 250 -2.50 3.79 24.91
C ASN A 250 -3.31 4.83 24.16
N LEU A 251 -3.14 4.88 22.85
CA LEU A 251 -4.03 5.64 21.96
C LEU A 251 -5.22 4.77 21.59
N ILE A 252 -6.41 5.36 21.71
CA ILE A 252 -7.68 4.76 21.26
C ILE A 252 -8.28 5.57 20.11
N ARG A 253 -9.01 4.88 19.26
CA ARG A 253 -9.83 5.45 18.20
C ARG A 253 -11.06 6.11 18.79
N THR A 254 -11.45 7.26 18.26
CA THR A 254 -12.74 7.87 18.57
C THR A 254 -13.73 7.68 17.42
N ASP A 255 -14.96 8.12 17.60
CA ASP A 255 -16.03 8.15 16.60
C ASP A 255 -15.96 9.36 15.66
N GLU A 256 -14.96 10.22 15.82
CA GLU A 256 -14.80 11.44 15.04
C GLU A 256 -13.95 11.21 13.80
N LEU A 257 -14.58 11.30 12.62
CA LEU A 257 -13.88 11.32 11.33
C LEU A 257 -13.17 12.67 11.16
N ILE A 258 -11.85 12.65 10.94
CA ILE A 258 -11.07 13.85 10.62
C ILE A 258 -11.14 14.15 9.12
N ILE A 259 -10.83 13.16 8.29
CA ILE A 259 -10.77 13.34 6.84
C ILE A 259 -10.99 11.99 6.11
N LYS A 260 -11.85 11.98 5.09
CA LYS A 260 -11.87 10.94 4.06
C LYS A 260 -10.88 11.32 2.98
N ASN A 261 -9.84 10.51 2.81
CA ASN A 261 -8.66 10.84 1.98
C ASN A 261 -8.89 10.51 0.50
N LEU A 262 -9.84 11.19 -0.14
CA LEU A 262 -10.18 11.02 -1.56
C LEU A 262 -9.98 12.31 -2.34
N LYS A 263 -9.70 12.19 -3.64
CA LYS A 263 -9.59 13.32 -4.58
C LYS A 263 -8.59 14.38 -4.07
N THR A 264 -9.01 15.65 -3.95
CA THR A 264 -8.17 16.75 -3.48
C THR A 264 -7.63 16.54 -2.06
N ASN A 265 -8.35 15.80 -1.21
CA ASN A 265 -7.85 15.47 0.13
C ASN A 265 -6.56 14.65 0.09
N LYS A 266 -6.34 13.79 -0.92
CA LYS A 266 -5.05 13.12 -1.12
C LYS A 266 -3.91 14.14 -1.29
N VAL A 267 -4.13 15.20 -2.06
CA VAL A 267 -3.14 16.27 -2.29
C VAL A 267 -2.86 17.03 -0.99
N LEU A 268 -3.91 17.35 -0.21
CA LEU A 268 -3.75 18.03 1.08
C LEU A 268 -2.90 17.20 2.05
N GLN A 269 -3.19 15.91 2.16
CA GLN A 269 -2.46 15.01 3.04
C GLN A 269 -1.01 14.79 2.57
N ILE A 270 -0.76 14.63 1.26
CA ILE A 270 0.60 14.58 0.71
C ILE A 270 1.38 15.84 1.09
N THR A 271 0.76 17.01 0.94
CA THR A 271 1.40 18.29 1.25
C THR A 271 1.73 18.41 2.73
N GLN A 272 0.83 17.97 3.61
CA GLN A 272 1.01 18.06 5.06
C GLN A 272 2.01 17.05 5.61
N GLU A 273 2.00 15.81 5.11
CA GLU A 273 2.77 14.72 5.70
C GLU A 273 4.10 14.46 5.01
N ILE A 274 4.18 14.69 3.70
CA ILE A 274 5.42 14.50 2.92
C ILE A 274 6.16 15.83 2.73
N GLY A 275 5.43 16.93 2.49
CA GLY A 275 5.97 18.27 2.27
C GLY A 275 6.72 18.43 0.93
N LYS A 276 6.58 17.46 0.01
CA LYS A 276 7.21 17.46 -1.31
C LYS A 276 6.18 17.07 -2.37
N VAL A 277 6.33 17.63 -3.58
CA VAL A 277 5.54 17.21 -4.74
C VAL A 277 6.11 15.89 -5.27
N PRO A 278 5.31 14.83 -5.40
CA PRO A 278 5.79 13.56 -5.95
C PRO A 278 6.31 13.71 -7.38
N VAL A 279 7.19 12.78 -7.79
CA VAL A 279 7.71 12.70 -9.15
C VAL A 279 7.13 11.52 -9.93
N LEU A 280 6.54 10.57 -9.22
CA LEU A 280 5.76 9.45 -9.78
C LEU A 280 4.47 9.28 -8.99
N SER A 281 3.40 8.89 -9.67
CA SER A 281 2.10 8.64 -9.05
C SER A 281 1.40 7.46 -9.73
N PHE A 282 0.85 6.54 -8.93
CA PHE A 282 0.12 5.34 -9.38
C PHE A 282 -1.27 5.32 -8.77
N GLY A 283 -2.28 4.97 -9.57
CA GLY A 283 -3.67 4.88 -9.14
C GLY A 283 -4.51 4.04 -10.10
N ASN A 284 -5.81 3.95 -9.86
CA ASN A 284 -6.74 3.15 -10.68
C ASN A 284 -8.09 3.83 -10.94
N SER A 285 -8.39 4.92 -10.26
CA SER A 285 -9.72 5.51 -10.29
C SER A 285 -9.72 7.03 -10.43
N SER A 286 -10.90 7.61 -10.70
CA SER A 286 -11.05 9.07 -10.71
C SER A 286 -10.76 9.72 -9.35
N GLY A 287 -10.75 8.93 -8.26
CA GLY A 287 -10.33 9.38 -6.93
C GLY A 287 -8.87 9.80 -6.87
N ASP A 288 -8.03 9.34 -7.82
CA ASP A 288 -6.59 9.53 -7.87
C ASP A 288 -6.17 10.66 -8.80
N CYS A 289 -7.06 11.12 -9.68
CA CYS A 289 -6.74 12.16 -10.67
C CYS A 289 -6.14 13.42 -10.04
N ALA A 290 -6.62 13.84 -8.86
CA ALA A 290 -6.06 15.01 -8.17
C ALA A 290 -4.61 14.78 -7.75
N MET A 291 -4.29 13.57 -7.24
CA MET A 291 -2.94 13.15 -6.87
C MET A 291 -2.03 13.08 -8.11
N HIS A 292 -2.51 12.54 -9.22
CA HIS A 292 -1.79 12.50 -10.49
C HIS A 292 -1.51 13.89 -11.04
N ASN A 293 -2.53 14.76 -11.07
CA ASN A 293 -2.37 16.14 -11.52
C ASN A 293 -1.38 16.92 -10.66
N PHE A 294 -1.40 16.69 -9.33
CA PHE A 294 -0.42 17.29 -8.43
C PHE A 294 1.00 16.79 -8.73
N CYS A 295 1.19 15.50 -8.97
CA CYS A 295 2.46 14.94 -9.41
C CYS A 295 2.93 15.56 -10.73
N LEU A 296 2.06 15.62 -11.75
CA LEU A 296 2.38 16.15 -13.07
C LEU A 296 2.60 17.67 -13.08
N SER A 297 2.12 18.38 -12.07
CA SER A 297 2.40 19.80 -11.86
C SER A 297 3.72 20.10 -11.15
N ASN A 298 4.59 19.10 -10.96
CA ASN A 298 5.88 19.27 -10.28
C ASN A 298 6.69 20.39 -10.95
N PRO A 299 6.99 21.50 -10.25
CA PRO A 299 7.60 22.67 -10.87
C PRO A 299 9.10 22.52 -11.12
N THR A 300 9.73 21.49 -10.53
CA THR A 300 11.19 21.33 -10.51
C THR A 300 11.65 20.15 -11.32
N TYR A 301 10.91 19.04 -11.28
CA TYR A 301 11.36 17.77 -11.82
C TYR A 301 10.41 17.21 -12.87
N LYS A 302 10.98 16.48 -13.83
CA LYS A 302 10.21 15.60 -14.71
C LYS A 302 9.39 14.63 -13.86
N SER A 303 8.12 14.45 -14.19
CA SER A 303 7.21 13.57 -13.47
C SER A 303 6.39 12.70 -14.43
N ALA A 304 5.79 11.63 -13.91
CA ALA A 304 4.90 10.77 -14.68
C ALA A 304 3.80 10.18 -13.77
N ALA A 305 2.64 9.88 -14.36
CA ALA A 305 1.51 9.27 -13.68
C ALA A 305 1.04 8.01 -14.43
N PHE A 306 0.65 6.99 -13.67
CA PHE A 306 0.25 5.68 -14.17
C PHE A 306 -1.11 5.29 -13.61
N MET A 307 -2.00 4.85 -14.48
CA MET A 307 -3.33 4.35 -14.13
C MET A 307 -3.47 2.88 -14.48
N LEU A 308 -3.80 2.07 -13.48
CA LEU A 308 -4.15 0.67 -13.66
C LEU A 308 -5.61 0.54 -14.09
N ILE A 309 -5.89 -0.29 -15.10
CA ILE A 309 -7.26 -0.64 -15.48
C ILE A 309 -7.52 -2.11 -15.19
N ALA A 310 -8.65 -2.38 -14.53
CA ALA A 310 -9.11 -3.73 -14.21
C ALA A 310 -9.91 -4.30 -15.40
N ASP A 311 -9.19 -4.80 -16.41
CA ASP A 311 -9.75 -5.30 -17.67
C ASP A 311 -9.64 -6.83 -17.86
N ASP A 312 -9.24 -7.56 -16.82
CA ASP A 312 -9.05 -9.01 -16.87
C ASP A 312 -10.20 -9.78 -16.24
N GLU A 313 -11.20 -10.07 -17.02
CA GLU A 313 -12.37 -10.85 -16.58
C GLU A 313 -12.09 -12.33 -16.38
N ALA A 314 -10.97 -12.84 -16.90
CA ALA A 314 -10.61 -14.25 -16.78
C ALA A 314 -9.94 -14.57 -15.43
N ARG A 315 -9.10 -13.66 -14.94
CA ARG A 315 -8.26 -13.86 -13.73
C ARG A 315 -8.72 -13.05 -12.53
N ASP A 316 -9.61 -12.05 -12.76
CA ASP A 316 -10.15 -11.19 -11.70
C ASP A 316 -11.63 -10.84 -11.99
N HIS A 317 -12.32 -10.26 -11.01
CA HIS A 317 -13.70 -9.78 -11.14
C HIS A 317 -13.68 -8.36 -11.73
N ALA A 318 -13.65 -8.28 -13.06
CA ALA A 318 -13.48 -7.05 -13.81
C ALA A 318 -14.72 -6.72 -14.65
N ASN A 319 -14.81 -5.47 -15.09
CA ASN A 319 -15.69 -5.04 -16.17
C ASN A 319 -14.83 -4.46 -17.30
N ARG A 320 -14.57 -5.27 -18.31
CA ARG A 320 -13.62 -4.96 -19.38
C ARG A 320 -14.05 -3.75 -20.20
N GLU A 321 -15.32 -3.64 -20.55
CA GLU A 321 -15.83 -2.52 -21.36
C GLU A 321 -15.61 -1.19 -20.64
N LYS A 322 -16.04 -1.12 -19.38
CA LYS A 322 -15.83 0.05 -18.53
C LYS A 322 -14.35 0.37 -18.35
N ALA A 323 -13.51 -0.63 -18.09
CA ALA A 323 -12.07 -0.47 -17.89
C ALA A 323 -11.39 0.11 -19.13
N LEU A 324 -11.72 -0.38 -20.33
CA LEU A 324 -11.17 0.14 -21.59
C LEU A 324 -11.63 1.57 -21.87
N SER A 325 -12.90 1.90 -21.58
CA SER A 325 -13.41 3.28 -21.70
C SER A 325 -12.65 4.25 -20.79
N LEU A 326 -12.44 3.85 -19.53
CA LEU A 326 -11.63 4.62 -18.57
C LEU A 326 -10.17 4.74 -19.02
N GLY A 327 -9.58 3.66 -19.52
CA GLY A 327 -8.21 3.65 -20.04
C GLY A 327 -7.99 4.65 -21.17
N ASN A 328 -8.98 4.84 -22.06
CA ASN A 328 -8.91 5.86 -23.10
C ASN A 328 -8.95 7.28 -22.50
N GLN A 329 -9.84 7.53 -21.55
CA GLN A 329 -9.92 8.82 -20.86
C GLN A 329 -8.60 9.13 -20.10
N TRP A 330 -7.98 8.13 -19.48
CA TRP A 330 -6.69 8.30 -18.79
C TRP A 330 -5.55 8.65 -19.75
N ARG A 331 -5.50 8.01 -20.93
CA ARG A 331 -4.51 8.36 -21.97
C ARG A 331 -4.69 9.78 -22.48
N GLU A 332 -5.94 10.20 -22.71
CA GLU A 332 -6.27 11.57 -23.10
C GLU A 332 -5.88 12.60 -22.03
N ALA A 333 -5.95 12.21 -20.75
CA ALA A 333 -5.49 13.02 -19.62
C ALA A 333 -3.95 13.04 -19.47
N GLY A 334 -3.20 12.29 -20.28
CA GLY A 334 -1.75 12.25 -20.28
C GLY A 334 -1.15 11.25 -19.28
N TYR A 335 -1.94 10.28 -18.78
CA TYR A 335 -1.45 9.22 -17.90
C TYR A 335 -1.04 7.98 -18.71
N HIS A 336 0.00 7.29 -18.27
CA HIS A 336 0.31 5.96 -18.77
C HIS A 336 -0.70 4.95 -18.22
N VAL A 337 -1.21 4.08 -19.09
CA VAL A 337 -2.23 3.09 -18.71
C VAL A 337 -1.62 1.71 -18.64
N ILE A 338 -1.84 1.02 -17.52
CA ILE A 338 -1.43 -0.36 -17.26
C ILE A 338 -2.66 -1.25 -17.37
N SER A 339 -2.64 -2.23 -18.27
CA SER A 339 -3.69 -3.23 -18.44
C SER A 339 -3.37 -4.46 -17.60
N MET A 340 -4.26 -4.83 -16.67
CA MET A 340 -4.07 -6.06 -15.90
C MET A 340 -4.09 -7.30 -16.79
N ARG A 341 -4.89 -7.28 -17.85
CA ARG A 341 -5.05 -8.39 -18.79
C ARG A 341 -3.82 -8.59 -19.68
N ASP A 342 -3.36 -7.50 -20.29
CA ASP A 342 -2.38 -7.58 -21.38
C ASP A 342 -0.94 -7.40 -20.87
N ASP A 343 -0.74 -6.58 -19.81
CA ASP A 343 0.57 -6.24 -19.29
C ASP A 343 1.05 -7.21 -18.19
N PHE A 344 0.14 -7.92 -17.51
CA PHE A 344 0.48 -8.83 -16.42
C PHE A 344 0.47 -10.30 -16.87
N LYS A 345 1.56 -11.03 -16.58
CA LYS A 345 1.61 -12.50 -16.73
C LYS A 345 0.76 -13.23 -15.70
N THR A 346 0.59 -12.64 -14.52
CA THR A 346 -0.23 -13.12 -13.41
C THR A 346 -0.72 -11.93 -12.60
N ILE A 347 -1.87 -12.04 -11.93
CA ILE A 347 -2.35 -10.99 -11.02
C ILE A 347 -1.90 -11.31 -9.60
N TYR A 348 -2.41 -12.39 -9.00
CA TYR A 348 -2.21 -12.76 -7.60
C TYR A 348 -1.11 -13.81 -7.38
N GLY A 349 -0.55 -14.39 -8.45
CA GLY A 349 0.47 -15.45 -8.39
C GLY A 349 -0.11 -16.85 -8.61
N ASN A 350 0.76 -17.86 -8.46
CA ASN A 350 0.39 -19.24 -8.70
C ASN A 350 -0.54 -19.77 -7.60
N GLY A 351 -1.50 -20.62 -7.98
CA GLY A 351 -2.42 -21.28 -7.05
C GLY A 351 -3.61 -20.45 -6.62
N VAL A 352 -3.73 -19.19 -7.11
CA VAL A 352 -4.92 -18.38 -6.93
C VAL A 352 -5.80 -18.52 -8.16
N GLU A 353 -7.06 -18.86 -7.96
CA GLU A 353 -8.05 -19.03 -9.02
C GLU A 353 -9.29 -18.21 -8.70
N LYS A 354 -9.77 -17.46 -9.68
CA LYS A 354 -11.08 -16.82 -9.62
C LYS A 354 -12.15 -17.91 -9.55
N THR A 355 -13.11 -17.75 -8.65
CA THR A 355 -14.26 -18.63 -8.52
C THR A 355 -15.54 -17.80 -8.55
N GLU A 356 -16.66 -18.46 -8.84
CA GLU A 356 -17.96 -17.90 -8.50
C GLU A 356 -18.09 -17.84 -6.97
N ASP A 357 -18.86 -16.89 -6.47
CA ASP A 357 -19.13 -16.82 -5.04
C ASP A 357 -19.81 -18.12 -4.58
N SER A 358 -19.31 -18.70 -3.49
CA SER A 358 -19.90 -19.90 -2.89
C SER A 358 -21.37 -19.73 -2.48
N ASP A 359 -21.81 -18.48 -2.31
CA ASP A 359 -23.17 -18.13 -1.93
C ASP A 359 -24.05 -17.74 -3.13
N GLY A 360 -23.57 -17.90 -4.37
CA GLY A 360 -24.31 -17.55 -5.60
C GLY A 360 -24.57 -16.05 -5.75
N ARG A 361 -23.76 -15.22 -5.12
CA ARG A 361 -23.91 -13.76 -5.17
C ARG A 361 -23.50 -13.23 -6.54
N PRO A 362 -24.30 -12.38 -7.19
CA PRO A 362 -23.84 -11.69 -8.38
C PRO A 362 -22.65 -10.78 -7.98
N GLY A 363 -21.53 -10.94 -8.67
CA GLY A 363 -20.39 -10.02 -8.51
C GLY A 363 -20.84 -8.59 -8.78
N VAL A 364 -20.40 -7.66 -7.96
CA VAL A 364 -20.68 -6.24 -8.20
C VAL A 364 -19.89 -5.83 -9.42
N GLN A 365 -20.57 -5.65 -10.56
CA GLN A 365 -19.99 -5.05 -11.76
C GLN A 365 -19.75 -3.56 -11.47
N ARG A 366 -18.50 -3.19 -11.26
CA ARG A 366 -18.06 -1.81 -11.05
C ARG A 366 -17.64 -1.16 -12.36
#